data_a14f73b7398ea6d9800e53786223761a
#
_entry.id   a14f73b7398ea6d9800e53786223761a
#
_cell.length_a   1.000
_cell.length_b   1.000
_cell.length_c   1.000
_cell.angle_alpha   90.00
_cell.angle_beta   90.00
_cell.angle_gamma   90.00
#
_symmetry.space_group_name_H-M   'P 1'
#
loop_
_entity.id
_entity.type
_entity.pdbx_description
1 polymer ?
#
loop_
_entity_poly.entity_id
_entity_poly.type
_entity_poly.pdbx_seq_one_letter_code
_entity_poly.pdbx_strand_id
1 'polypeptide(L)'
;MAPGRGDPAEPRSRVRLDATGGLVLGDRYVIPAGEIVVRTTTSGGPGGQHANRSLTKIVVSWRVADSSLDATARARVEARLGPVVRASASRFRSRAQNHEAALVQLGERLLTALTPRTPRRATRPTRASVERRLEDKRARARTKSVRRGPEAGD
;
A
#
# COMPACT_ATOMS: atom_id res chain seq x y z
N MET A 1 -8.86 18.23 -38.26
CA MET A 1 -7.74 18.48 -37.33
C MET A 1 -8.20 18.00 -35.95
N ALA A 2 -7.90 16.76 -35.60
CA ALA A 2 -8.36 16.13 -34.37
C ALA A 2 -7.40 16.48 -33.21
N PRO A 3 -7.88 16.82 -31.99
CA PRO A 3 -7.01 17.08 -30.86
C PRO A 3 -6.34 15.77 -30.41
N GLY A 4 -5.02 15.84 -30.25
CA GLY A 4 -4.17 14.73 -29.85
C GLY A 4 -4.64 14.10 -28.55
N ARG A 5 -4.72 12.78 -28.52
CA ARG A 5 -4.85 11.98 -27.31
C ARG A 5 -3.63 12.25 -26.44
N GLY A 6 -3.86 12.90 -25.31
CA GLY A 6 -2.86 13.03 -24.27
C GLY A 6 -2.40 11.64 -23.86
N ASP A 7 -1.10 11.45 -23.98
CA ASP A 7 -0.37 10.29 -23.47
C ASP A 7 -0.75 10.08 -21.99
N PRO A 8 -1.16 8.87 -21.56
CA PRO A 8 -1.38 8.61 -20.15
C PRO A 8 -0.04 8.76 -19.44
N ALA A 9 0.12 9.90 -18.75
CA ALA A 9 1.29 10.16 -17.94
C ALA A 9 1.53 8.93 -17.05
N GLU A 10 2.68 8.29 -17.24
CA GLU A 10 3.16 7.25 -16.32
C GLU A 10 2.97 7.72 -14.88
N PRO A 11 2.57 6.84 -13.96
CA PRO A 11 2.41 7.21 -12.56
C PRO A 11 3.79 7.58 -12.01
N ARG A 12 4.17 8.86 -12.20
CA ARG A 12 5.35 9.40 -11.55
C ARG A 12 5.17 9.13 -10.07
N SER A 13 6.06 8.32 -9.51
CA SER A 13 6.11 8.08 -8.09
C SER A 13 5.94 9.42 -7.38
N ARG A 14 4.82 9.60 -6.64
CA ARG A 14 4.54 10.85 -5.92
C ARG A 14 5.49 11.03 -4.73
N VAL A 15 6.47 10.16 -4.60
CA VAL A 15 7.54 10.18 -3.60
C VAL A 15 8.84 10.47 -4.33
N ARG A 16 9.55 11.50 -3.90
CA ARG A 16 10.87 11.87 -4.41
C ARG A 16 11.82 12.05 -3.24
N LEU A 17 13.07 11.70 -3.46
CA LEU A 17 14.16 12.06 -2.56
C LEU A 17 14.62 13.47 -2.89
N ASP A 18 14.84 14.30 -1.89
CA ASP A 18 15.50 15.58 -2.08
C ASP A 18 17.03 15.44 -2.08
N ALA A 19 17.73 16.51 -2.37
CA ALA A 19 19.19 16.53 -2.42
C ALA A 19 19.89 16.21 -1.08
N THR A 20 19.16 16.30 0.03
CA THR A 20 19.66 16.05 1.40
C THR A 20 19.34 14.64 1.89
N GLY A 21 18.62 13.84 1.10
CA GLY A 21 18.15 12.50 1.48
C GLY A 21 16.83 12.51 2.26
N GLY A 22 16.15 13.65 2.30
CA GLY A 22 14.77 13.76 2.80
C GLY A 22 13.75 13.25 1.80
N LEU A 23 12.49 13.19 2.20
CA LEU A 23 11.37 12.69 1.38
C LEU A 23 10.43 13.84 1.03
N VAL A 24 10.14 14.00 -0.25
CA VAL A 24 9.07 14.86 -0.76
C VAL A 24 7.89 13.97 -1.15
N LEU A 25 6.75 14.16 -0.47
CA LEU A 25 5.55 13.36 -0.59
C LEU A 25 4.44 14.15 -1.30
N GLY A 26 4.22 13.86 -2.56
CA GLY A 26 3.37 14.67 -3.42
C GLY A 26 3.89 16.10 -3.52
N ASP A 27 2.94 17.06 -3.52
CA ASP A 27 3.28 18.49 -3.63
C ASP A 27 3.17 19.23 -2.28
N ARG A 28 2.87 18.52 -1.19
CA ARG A 28 2.47 19.16 0.07
C ARG A 28 3.38 18.86 1.27
N TYR A 29 3.92 17.65 1.37
CA TYR A 29 4.62 17.22 2.57
C TYR A 29 6.10 16.97 2.30
N VAL A 30 6.94 17.44 3.22
CA VAL A 30 8.38 17.19 3.20
C VAL A 30 8.77 16.58 4.53
N ILE A 31 9.52 15.48 4.50
CA ILE A 31 10.12 14.85 5.68
C ILE A 31 11.63 15.07 5.59
N PRO A 32 12.20 15.90 6.45
CA PRO A 32 13.63 16.12 6.49
C PRO A 32 14.43 14.83 6.75
N ALA A 33 15.59 14.71 6.15
CA ALA A 33 16.49 13.55 6.36
C ALA A 33 16.82 13.32 7.84
N GLY A 34 16.95 14.40 8.63
CA GLY A 34 17.25 14.36 10.06
C GLY A 34 16.17 13.67 10.93
N GLU A 35 14.94 13.55 10.44
CA GLU A 35 13.86 12.84 11.13
C GLU A 35 13.88 11.33 10.85
N ILE A 36 14.67 10.88 9.87
CA ILE A 36 14.71 9.50 9.43
C ILE A 36 15.92 8.79 10.02
N VAL A 37 15.67 7.82 10.88
CA VAL A 37 16.73 6.98 11.47
C VAL A 37 17.01 5.82 10.53
N VAL A 38 18.26 5.70 10.08
CA VAL A 38 18.73 4.64 9.17
C VAL A 38 19.57 3.64 9.94
N ARG A 39 19.27 2.36 9.80
CA ARG A 39 20.07 1.25 10.37
C ARG A 39 20.42 0.24 9.28
N THR A 40 21.66 -0.21 9.32
CA THR A 40 22.15 -1.29 8.45
C THR A 40 22.13 -2.59 9.24
N THR A 41 21.67 -3.67 8.63
CA THR A 41 21.62 -5.00 9.26
C THR A 41 21.92 -6.08 8.21
N THR A 42 22.14 -7.29 8.67
CA THR A 42 22.27 -8.46 7.79
C THR A 42 20.91 -8.80 7.17
N SER A 43 20.92 -9.33 5.96
CA SER A 43 19.68 -9.67 5.25
C SER A 43 18.90 -10.82 5.89
N GLY A 44 19.55 -11.67 6.70
CA GLY A 44 18.91 -12.83 7.37
C GLY A 44 18.15 -13.73 6.40
N GLY A 45 18.34 -15.01 6.46
CA GLY A 45 17.63 -15.98 5.60
C GLY A 45 18.36 -17.32 5.58
N PRO A 46 17.74 -18.39 5.07
CA PRO A 46 18.36 -19.70 4.88
C PRO A 46 19.30 -19.65 3.66
N GLY A 47 20.32 -18.78 3.69
CA GLY A 47 21.32 -18.63 2.64
C GLY A 47 22.72 -18.81 3.22
N GLY A 48 23.66 -19.31 2.39
CA GLY A 48 25.01 -19.61 2.79
C GLY A 48 25.78 -18.45 3.44
N GLN A 49 27.03 -18.68 3.86
CA GLN A 49 27.85 -17.75 4.64
C GLN A 49 27.94 -16.30 4.11
N HIS A 50 27.74 -16.09 2.79
CA HIS A 50 27.72 -14.76 2.17
C HIS A 50 26.54 -13.89 2.62
N ALA A 51 25.34 -14.47 2.76
CA ALA A 51 24.14 -13.73 3.16
C ALA A 51 24.21 -13.24 4.62
N ASN A 52 24.91 -13.97 5.47
CA ASN A 52 25.08 -13.64 6.90
C ASN A 52 26.21 -12.64 7.17
N ARG A 53 27.10 -12.40 6.20
CA ARG A 53 28.24 -11.45 6.34
C ARG A 53 27.97 -10.11 5.66
N SER A 54 27.06 -10.02 4.72
CA SER A 54 26.80 -8.78 3.97
C SER A 54 25.79 -7.89 4.68
N LEU A 55 26.26 -6.81 5.28
CA LEU A 55 25.43 -5.73 5.88
C LEU A 55 24.80 -4.86 4.77
N THR A 56 23.96 -5.45 3.93
CA THR A 56 23.33 -4.75 2.80
C THR A 56 21.87 -4.40 3.03
N LYS A 57 21.23 -5.02 4.02
CA LYS A 57 19.86 -4.68 4.38
C LYS A 57 19.80 -3.35 5.11
N ILE A 58 18.97 -2.46 4.61
CA ILE A 58 18.70 -1.16 5.23
C ILE A 58 17.32 -1.20 5.86
N VAL A 59 17.23 -0.70 7.07
CA VAL A 59 15.98 -0.44 7.79
C VAL A 59 15.93 1.05 8.09
N VAL A 60 14.87 1.70 7.62
CA VAL A 60 14.58 3.09 7.94
C VAL A 60 13.40 3.17 8.89
N SER A 61 13.45 4.10 9.83
CA SER A 61 12.36 4.34 10.78
C SER A 61 12.16 5.83 10.98
N TRP A 62 10.90 6.21 11.16
CA TRP A 62 10.49 7.59 11.36
C TRP A 62 9.44 7.62 12.48
N ARG A 63 9.54 8.58 13.39
CA ARG A 63 8.64 8.77 14.54
C ARG A 63 7.67 9.89 14.28
N VAL A 64 6.38 9.62 14.50
CA VAL A 64 5.32 10.63 14.32
C VAL A 64 5.49 11.79 15.29
N ALA A 65 5.83 11.51 16.55
CA ALA A 65 5.96 12.52 17.59
C ALA A 65 7.06 13.55 17.30
N ASP A 66 8.16 13.11 16.70
CA ASP A 66 9.35 13.93 16.45
C ASP A 66 9.29 14.62 15.06
N SER A 67 8.15 14.56 14.38
CA SER A 67 8.05 15.02 13.00
C SER A 67 7.68 16.49 12.86
N SER A 68 8.16 17.10 11.78
CA SER A 68 7.83 18.47 11.36
C SER A 68 6.42 18.60 10.73
N LEU A 69 5.67 17.50 10.58
CA LEU A 69 4.32 17.54 10.04
C LEU A 69 3.35 18.30 10.96
N ASP A 70 2.33 18.91 10.36
CA ASP A 70 1.23 19.53 11.11
C ASP A 70 0.46 18.51 11.97
N ALA A 71 -0.24 18.97 13.01
CA ALA A 71 -0.94 18.12 13.97
C ALA A 71 -1.99 17.21 13.30
N THR A 72 -2.65 17.68 12.25
CA THR A 72 -3.66 16.91 11.51
C THR A 72 -3.02 15.78 10.71
N ALA A 73 -1.90 16.06 10.06
CA ALA A 73 -1.13 15.05 9.32
C ALA A 73 -0.55 14.00 10.28
N ARG A 74 0.04 14.42 11.41
CA ARG A 74 0.53 13.51 12.45
C ARG A 74 -0.55 12.57 12.95
N ALA A 75 -1.69 13.11 13.39
CA ALA A 75 -2.82 12.31 13.87
C ALA A 75 -3.29 11.29 12.81
N ARG A 76 -3.30 11.69 11.55
CA ARG A 76 -3.71 10.84 10.43
C ARG A 76 -2.73 9.69 10.19
N VAL A 77 -1.42 9.96 10.25
CA VAL A 77 -0.38 8.92 10.11
C VAL A 77 -0.42 7.98 11.30
N GLU A 78 -0.49 8.51 12.51
CA GLU A 78 -0.51 7.73 13.75
C GLU A 78 -1.72 6.78 13.82
N ALA A 79 -2.91 7.26 13.45
CA ALA A 79 -4.12 6.44 13.41
C ALA A 79 -4.06 5.30 12.40
N ARG A 80 -3.24 5.41 11.35
CA ARG A 80 -3.16 4.41 10.27
C ARG A 80 -1.95 3.49 10.34
N LEU A 81 -0.82 4.00 10.80
CA LEU A 81 0.47 3.32 10.78
C LEU A 81 1.09 3.16 12.16
N GLY A 82 0.51 3.78 13.19
CA GLY A 82 1.04 3.81 14.55
C GLY A 82 2.11 4.88 14.76
N PRO A 83 2.69 4.94 15.98
CA PRO A 83 3.61 6.01 16.40
C PRO A 83 4.98 5.96 15.71
N VAL A 84 5.36 4.79 15.16
CA VAL A 84 6.65 4.60 14.46
C VAL A 84 6.42 3.88 13.15
N VAL A 85 6.77 4.53 12.06
CA VAL A 85 6.70 3.94 10.72
C VAL A 85 8.08 3.40 10.33
N ARG A 86 8.12 2.15 9.86
CA ARG A 86 9.36 1.48 9.43
C ARG A 86 9.21 0.95 8.02
N ALA A 87 10.32 0.98 7.26
CA ALA A 87 10.45 0.30 5.99
C ALA A 87 11.84 -0.34 5.89
N SER A 88 12.01 -1.35 5.05
CA SER A 88 13.30 -1.99 4.87
C SER A 88 13.48 -2.52 3.46
N ALA A 89 14.71 -2.47 2.96
CA ALA A 89 15.08 -3.05 1.68
C ALA A 89 16.37 -3.88 1.80
N SER A 90 16.38 -5.03 1.11
CA SER A 90 17.52 -5.94 1.03
C SER A 90 17.63 -6.60 -0.34
N ARG A 91 16.92 -6.05 -1.33
CA ARG A 91 16.81 -6.64 -2.68
C ARG A 91 18.10 -6.55 -3.48
N PHE A 92 18.86 -5.49 -3.28
CA PHE A 92 20.04 -5.21 -4.07
C PHE A 92 21.33 -5.63 -3.35
N ARG A 93 22.39 -5.92 -4.12
CA ARG A 93 23.73 -6.11 -3.54
C ARG A 93 24.33 -4.79 -3.06
N SER A 94 23.94 -3.68 -3.65
CA SER A 94 24.36 -2.34 -3.28
C SER A 94 23.57 -1.83 -2.07
N ARG A 95 24.31 -1.42 -1.02
CA ARG A 95 23.74 -0.78 0.16
C ARG A 95 23.07 0.55 -0.18
N ALA A 96 23.65 1.31 -1.11
CA ALA A 96 23.08 2.58 -1.57
C ALA A 96 21.72 2.40 -2.24
N GLN A 97 21.59 1.41 -3.13
CA GLN A 97 20.32 1.09 -3.77
C GLN A 97 19.26 0.59 -2.76
N ASN A 98 19.66 -0.20 -1.77
CA ASN A 98 18.75 -0.62 -0.70
C ASN A 98 18.33 0.57 0.18
N HIS A 99 19.21 1.54 0.41
CA HIS A 99 18.89 2.75 1.16
C HIS A 99 17.83 3.58 0.42
N GLU A 100 18.04 3.86 -0.83
CA GLU A 100 17.06 4.56 -1.68
C GLU A 100 15.71 3.81 -1.73
N ALA A 101 15.73 2.50 -1.96
CA ALA A 101 14.53 1.69 -2.00
C ALA A 101 13.77 1.68 -0.65
N ALA A 102 14.48 1.66 0.49
CA ALA A 102 13.87 1.73 1.81
C ALA A 102 13.22 3.10 2.07
N LEU A 103 13.87 4.19 1.66
CA LEU A 103 13.33 5.54 1.74
C LEU A 103 12.07 5.71 0.88
N VAL A 104 12.09 5.24 -0.36
CA VAL A 104 10.92 5.27 -1.25
C VAL A 104 9.75 4.50 -0.64
N GLN A 105 9.97 3.30 -0.11
CA GLN A 105 8.93 2.51 0.58
C GLN A 105 8.38 3.23 1.83
N LEU A 106 9.23 3.89 2.61
CA LEU A 106 8.78 4.70 3.74
C LEU A 106 7.86 5.82 3.26
N GLY A 107 8.30 6.55 2.23
CA GLY A 107 7.54 7.63 1.63
C GLY A 107 6.18 7.20 1.08
N GLU A 108 6.10 6.07 0.39
CA GLU A 108 4.84 5.51 -0.13
C GLU A 108 3.85 5.17 0.98
N ARG A 109 4.33 4.58 2.08
CA ARG A 109 3.50 4.31 3.27
C ARG A 109 2.96 5.60 3.87
N LEU A 110 3.82 6.60 4.06
CA LEU A 110 3.43 7.89 4.61
C LEU A 110 2.45 8.61 3.68
N LEU A 111 2.72 8.66 2.38
CA LEU A 111 1.83 9.28 1.40
C LEU A 111 0.44 8.62 1.37
N THR A 112 0.41 7.29 1.42
CA THR A 112 -0.84 6.53 1.50
C THR A 112 -1.63 6.86 2.78
N ALA A 113 -0.93 7.03 3.91
CA ALA A 113 -1.55 7.40 5.17
C ALA A 113 -2.06 8.85 5.19
N LEU A 114 -1.33 9.76 4.56
CA LEU A 114 -1.66 11.18 4.46
C LEU A 114 -2.81 11.45 3.47
N THR A 115 -2.96 10.60 2.44
CA THR A 115 -4.01 10.75 1.43
C THR A 115 -5.38 10.42 2.04
N PRO A 116 -6.36 11.33 2.01
CA PRO A 116 -7.71 11.05 2.46
C PRO A 116 -8.33 9.91 1.65
N ARG A 117 -8.90 8.91 2.32
CA ARG A 117 -9.71 7.91 1.61
C ARG A 117 -11.02 8.53 1.18
N THR A 118 -11.31 8.47 -0.09
CA THR A 118 -12.65 8.79 -0.59
C THR A 118 -13.63 7.76 -0.02
N PRO A 119 -14.68 8.16 0.72
CA PRO A 119 -15.65 7.22 1.25
C PRO A 119 -16.32 6.49 0.09
N ARG A 120 -16.33 5.16 0.17
CA ARG A 120 -16.99 4.34 -0.84
C ARG A 120 -18.50 4.57 -0.76
N ARG A 121 -19.07 5.24 -1.75
CA ARG A 121 -20.52 5.35 -1.87
C ARG A 121 -21.10 3.98 -2.23
N ALA A 122 -22.12 3.56 -1.51
CA ALA A 122 -22.86 2.34 -1.85
C ALA A 122 -23.52 2.55 -3.21
N THR A 123 -23.20 1.69 -4.17
CA THR A 123 -23.83 1.68 -5.48
C THR A 123 -24.99 0.71 -5.46
N ARG A 124 -26.10 1.08 -6.10
CA ARG A 124 -27.21 0.14 -6.31
C ARG A 124 -26.77 -1.01 -7.22
N PRO A 125 -27.18 -2.25 -6.93
CA PRO A 125 -26.91 -3.37 -7.82
C PRO A 125 -27.39 -3.08 -9.24
N THR A 126 -26.63 -3.47 -10.24
CA THR A 126 -27.06 -3.35 -11.64
C THR A 126 -28.21 -4.32 -11.93
N ARG A 127 -29.07 -3.99 -12.93
CA ARG A 127 -30.14 -4.90 -13.37
C ARG A 127 -29.61 -6.30 -13.65
N ALA A 128 -28.50 -6.39 -14.42
CA ALA A 128 -27.86 -7.66 -14.73
C ALA A 128 -27.38 -8.44 -13.49
N SER A 129 -26.94 -7.76 -12.43
CA SER A 129 -26.57 -8.41 -11.16
C SER A 129 -27.78 -8.96 -10.43
N VAL A 130 -28.90 -8.23 -10.46
CA VAL A 130 -30.16 -8.69 -9.83
C VAL A 130 -30.72 -9.88 -10.60
N GLU A 131 -30.72 -9.85 -11.93
CA GLU A 131 -31.18 -10.94 -12.81
C GLU A 131 -30.35 -12.22 -12.56
N ARG A 132 -29.02 -12.14 -12.60
CA ARG A 132 -28.16 -13.30 -12.29
C ARG A 132 -28.46 -13.88 -10.91
N ARG A 133 -28.61 -13.04 -9.89
CA ARG A 133 -28.96 -13.51 -8.54
C ARG A 133 -30.31 -14.21 -8.50
N LEU A 134 -31.29 -13.75 -9.26
CA LEU A 134 -32.60 -14.39 -9.37
C LEU A 134 -32.52 -15.71 -10.11
N GLU A 135 -31.75 -15.81 -11.18
CA GLU A 135 -31.50 -17.05 -11.91
C GLU A 135 -30.82 -18.10 -11.04
N ASP A 136 -29.75 -17.70 -10.31
CA ASP A 136 -29.05 -18.57 -9.34
C ASP A 136 -30.00 -19.07 -8.24
N LYS A 137 -30.88 -18.18 -7.74
CA LYS A 137 -31.87 -18.56 -6.74
C LYS A 137 -32.88 -19.57 -7.30
N ARG A 138 -33.36 -19.37 -8.55
CA ARG A 138 -34.27 -20.30 -9.23
C ARG A 138 -33.59 -21.63 -9.50
N ALA A 139 -32.35 -21.68 -9.94
CA ALA A 139 -31.56 -22.88 -10.16
C ALA A 139 -31.43 -23.71 -8.85
N ARG A 140 -31.04 -23.02 -7.77
CA ARG A 140 -30.95 -23.66 -6.45
C ARG A 140 -32.30 -24.20 -5.94
N ALA A 141 -33.39 -23.47 -6.17
CA ALA A 141 -34.74 -23.91 -5.82
C ALA A 141 -35.15 -25.18 -6.59
N ARG A 142 -34.87 -25.24 -7.91
CA ARG A 142 -35.09 -26.45 -8.72
C ARG A 142 -34.30 -27.64 -8.21
N THR A 143 -33.01 -27.45 -7.94
CA THR A 143 -32.17 -28.53 -7.36
C THR A 143 -32.70 -29.01 -6.03
N LYS A 144 -33.19 -28.11 -5.17
CA LYS A 144 -33.76 -28.45 -3.87
C LYS A 144 -35.08 -29.18 -4.02
N SER A 145 -35.96 -28.80 -4.95
CA SER A 145 -37.24 -29.51 -5.19
C SER A 145 -37.03 -30.93 -5.72
N VAL A 146 -36.06 -31.12 -6.64
CA VAL A 146 -35.70 -32.46 -7.16
C VAL A 146 -35.17 -33.36 -6.04
N ARG A 147 -34.37 -32.84 -5.09
CA ARG A 147 -33.85 -33.61 -3.96
C ARG A 147 -34.92 -33.98 -2.92
N ARG A 148 -36.01 -33.23 -2.86
CA ARG A 148 -37.09 -33.48 -1.88
C ARG A 148 -38.00 -34.65 -2.26
N GLY A 149 -37.92 -35.11 -3.52
CA GLY A 149 -38.77 -36.14 -4.04
C GLY A 149 -40.27 -35.73 -4.11
N PRO A 150 -41.11 -36.42 -4.85
CA PRO A 150 -42.53 -36.25 -4.71
C PRO A 150 -42.95 -36.71 -3.28
N GLU A 151 -43.63 -35.83 -2.55
CA GLU A 151 -44.32 -36.26 -1.33
C GLU A 151 -45.24 -37.39 -1.75
N ALA A 152 -45.03 -38.59 -1.18
CA ALA A 152 -45.97 -39.70 -1.31
C ALA A 152 -47.28 -39.22 -0.70
N GLY A 153 -48.23 -38.84 -1.57
CA GLY A 153 -49.58 -38.56 -1.15
C GLY A 153 -50.21 -39.88 -0.67
N ASP A 154 -50.70 -39.83 0.51
CA ASP A 154 -51.60 -40.82 1.09
C ASP A 154 -52.97 -40.66 0.43
#